data_95c28f55e979778478caec9a1a4dcd2e
#
_entry.id   95c28f55e979778478caec9a1a4dcd2e
#
_cell.length_a   1.000
_cell.length_b   1.000
_cell.length_c   1.000
_cell.angle_alpha   90.00
_cell.angle_beta   90.00
_cell.angle_gamma   90.00
#
_symmetry.space_group_name_H-M   'P 1'
#
loop_
_entity.id
_entity.type
_entity.pdbx_description
1 polymer ?
#
loop_
_entity_poly.entity_id
_entity_poly.type
_entity_poly.pdbx_seq_one_letter_code
_entity_poly.pdbx_strand_id
1 'polypeptide(L)'
;MKVVVLQSNYIPWKGYFDLINSADVFCFYDEVQYTKNDWRNRNKIYSKNGIQWLTIPIVKEAVKLKISEVKLPDNWQKEHYKILQFAYGKAPYFNQLKELMEDFYFNSSFELLSEFNQYTIQKISSFIGISTKFDNSANYCLQGSKLDRLISLLVDLKATEYISGPTAKDYLSGNEQIFEEKGIKLTYMNYGGYLSYRQLSEPFEHAVSVFDLIANIEQSEIKKHIWLT
;
A
#
# COMPACT_ATOMS: atom_id res chain seq x y z
N MET A 1 -10.89 18.87 3.46
CA MET A 1 -9.95 18.01 2.71
C MET A 1 -9.82 16.69 3.42
N LYS A 2 -10.07 15.58 2.72
CA LYS A 2 -9.92 14.22 3.22
C LYS A 2 -8.47 13.79 3.07
N VAL A 3 -7.87 13.31 4.16
CA VAL A 3 -6.45 12.91 4.19
C VAL A 3 -6.33 11.50 4.72
N VAL A 4 -5.45 10.73 4.09
CA VAL A 4 -4.95 9.44 4.57
C VAL A 4 -3.46 9.57 4.86
N VAL A 5 -3.02 9.05 5.99
CA VAL A 5 -1.61 8.96 6.37
C VAL A 5 -1.28 7.51 6.64
N LEU A 6 -0.41 6.91 5.83
CA LEU A 6 -0.07 5.49 5.96
C LEU A 6 1.34 5.21 5.42
N GLN A 7 2.00 4.22 6.00
CA GLN A 7 3.31 3.77 5.53
C GLN A 7 3.20 3.10 4.15
N SER A 8 4.25 3.22 3.36
CA SER A 8 4.34 2.51 2.08
C SER A 8 4.45 1.00 2.29
N ASN A 9 3.77 0.22 1.46
CA ASN A 9 3.73 -1.23 1.51
C ASN A 9 4.24 -1.84 0.20
N TYR A 10 4.87 -3.00 0.29
CA TYR A 10 5.30 -3.75 -0.88
C TYR A 10 4.08 -4.36 -1.60
N ILE A 11 3.87 -3.98 -2.87
CA ILE A 11 2.76 -4.43 -3.75
C ILE A 11 1.45 -4.71 -2.98
N PRO A 12 0.85 -3.68 -2.33
CA PRO A 12 -0.21 -3.89 -1.36
C PRO A 12 -1.49 -4.51 -1.96
N TRP A 13 -2.39 -4.96 -1.11
CA TRP A 13 -3.67 -5.52 -1.48
C TRP A 13 -4.65 -4.44 -1.96
N LYS A 14 -5.73 -4.84 -2.61
CA LYS A 14 -6.71 -3.91 -3.20
C LYS A 14 -7.32 -2.90 -2.21
N GLY A 15 -7.53 -3.28 -0.95
CA GLY A 15 -8.05 -2.35 0.07
C GLY A 15 -7.11 -1.19 0.42
N TYR A 16 -5.82 -1.31 0.16
CA TYR A 16 -4.89 -0.19 0.27
C TYR A 16 -5.17 0.87 -0.81
N PHE A 17 -5.51 0.44 -2.02
CA PHE A 17 -5.87 1.34 -3.12
C PHE A 17 -7.27 1.95 -2.96
N ASP A 18 -8.20 1.22 -2.34
CA ASP A 18 -9.49 1.78 -1.94
C ASP A 18 -9.31 2.91 -0.92
N LEU A 19 -8.46 2.69 0.08
CA LEU A 19 -8.11 3.73 1.05
C LEU A 19 -7.47 4.96 0.37
N ILE A 20 -6.55 4.77 -0.59
CA ILE A 20 -6.00 5.89 -1.37
C ILE A 20 -7.12 6.64 -2.09
N ASN A 21 -8.01 5.94 -2.79
CA ASN A 21 -9.09 6.54 -3.57
C ASN A 21 -10.12 7.30 -2.72
N SER A 22 -10.24 6.96 -1.44
CA SER A 22 -11.18 7.62 -0.51
C SER A 22 -10.76 9.03 -0.11
N ALA A 23 -9.54 9.46 -0.40
CA ALA A 23 -8.94 10.70 0.07
C ALA A 23 -8.60 11.70 -1.05
N ASP A 24 -8.58 12.98 -0.71
CA ASP A 24 -8.05 14.04 -1.58
C ASP A 24 -6.51 14.01 -1.61
N VAL A 25 -5.89 13.66 -0.46
CA VAL A 25 -4.44 13.54 -0.28
C VAL A 25 -4.11 12.25 0.46
N PHE A 26 -3.19 11.47 -0.09
CA PHE A 26 -2.55 10.34 0.56
C PHE A 26 -1.10 10.69 0.89
N CYS A 27 -0.77 10.75 2.17
CA CYS A 27 0.56 11.09 2.65
C CYS A 27 1.31 9.82 3.09
N PHE A 28 2.42 9.50 2.42
CA PHE A 28 3.31 8.44 2.86
C PHE A 28 3.97 8.79 4.19
N TYR A 29 3.92 7.86 5.15
CA TYR A 29 4.42 8.06 6.51
C TYR A 29 5.58 7.12 6.82
N ASP A 30 6.67 7.25 6.06
CA ASP A 30 7.82 6.36 6.13
C ASP A 30 8.93 6.86 7.09
N GLU A 31 8.73 8.03 7.75
CA GLU A 31 9.59 8.58 8.81
C GLU A 31 9.40 7.89 10.18
N VAL A 32 8.82 6.68 10.19
CA VAL A 32 8.63 5.84 11.36
C VAL A 32 9.50 4.59 11.29
N GLN A 33 9.73 3.98 12.45
CA GLN A 33 10.60 2.81 12.57
C GLN A 33 10.11 1.64 11.69
N TYR A 34 11.06 1.03 10.98
CA TYR A 34 10.82 -0.19 10.21
C TYR A 34 10.51 -1.38 11.14
N THR A 35 9.52 -2.18 10.78
CA THR A 35 9.12 -3.40 11.48
C THR A 35 9.40 -4.62 10.62
N LYS A 36 10.07 -5.62 11.21
CA LYS A 36 10.39 -6.88 10.51
C LYS A 36 9.13 -7.72 10.30
N ASN A 37 9.09 -8.42 9.18
CA ASN A 37 7.98 -9.33 8.82
C ASN A 37 6.62 -8.62 8.73
N ASP A 38 6.63 -7.41 8.28
CA ASP A 38 5.46 -6.57 8.08
C ASP A 38 5.26 -6.27 6.57
N TRP A 39 4.15 -5.66 6.22
CA TRP A 39 3.75 -5.33 4.86
C TRP A 39 4.71 -4.40 4.10
N ARG A 40 5.71 -3.81 4.80
CA ARG A 40 6.72 -2.92 4.21
C ARG A 40 7.58 -3.64 3.17
N ASN A 41 7.99 -4.88 3.47
CA ASN A 41 8.91 -5.63 2.61
C ASN A 41 8.34 -6.95 2.11
N ARG A 42 7.08 -7.28 2.38
CA ARG A 42 6.45 -8.53 1.92
C ARG A 42 4.97 -8.40 1.68
N ASN A 43 4.46 -9.26 0.81
CA ASN A 43 3.02 -9.44 0.65
C ASN A 43 2.69 -10.89 0.28
N LYS A 44 1.41 -11.24 0.38
CA LYS A 44 0.88 -12.53 -0.07
C LYS A 44 0.59 -12.47 -1.56
N ILE A 45 0.97 -13.51 -2.29
CA ILE A 45 0.55 -13.76 -3.67
C ILE A 45 -0.20 -15.09 -3.74
N TYR A 46 -1.07 -15.23 -4.72
CA TYR A 46 -1.90 -16.42 -4.88
C TYR A 46 -1.54 -17.15 -6.17
N SER A 47 -0.96 -18.32 -6.04
CA SER A 47 -0.56 -19.18 -7.16
C SER A 47 -1.37 -20.47 -7.16
N LYS A 48 -1.20 -21.30 -8.19
CA LYS A 48 -1.77 -22.66 -8.23
C LYS A 48 -1.40 -23.54 -7.02
N ASN A 49 -0.36 -23.19 -6.29
CA ASN A 49 0.07 -23.89 -5.08
C ASN A 49 -0.52 -23.24 -3.80
N GLY A 50 -1.50 -22.34 -3.93
CA GLY A 50 -2.10 -21.60 -2.84
C GLY A 50 -1.38 -20.29 -2.54
N ILE A 51 -1.65 -19.76 -1.34
CA ILE A 51 -1.09 -18.48 -0.86
C ILE A 51 0.36 -18.68 -0.43
N GLN A 52 1.22 -17.78 -0.88
CA GLN A 52 2.62 -17.74 -0.46
C GLN A 52 3.08 -16.31 -0.19
N TRP A 53 4.05 -16.15 0.69
CA TRP A 53 4.69 -14.86 0.95
C TRP A 53 5.75 -14.58 -0.09
N LEU A 54 5.70 -13.39 -0.67
CA LEU A 54 6.78 -12.81 -1.47
C LEU A 54 7.46 -11.75 -0.61
N THR A 55 8.73 -11.94 -0.27
CA THR A 55 9.45 -11.14 0.73
C THR A 55 10.76 -10.61 0.16
N ILE A 56 10.93 -9.28 0.16
CA ILE A 56 12.23 -8.65 -0.09
C ILE A 56 13.14 -8.95 1.11
N PRO A 57 14.33 -9.55 0.91
CA PRO A 57 15.21 -10.00 2.00
C PRO A 57 15.96 -8.83 2.64
N ILE A 58 15.31 -8.10 3.55
CA ILE A 58 15.89 -6.98 4.29
C ILE A 58 16.75 -7.49 5.46
N VAL A 59 17.93 -6.86 5.66
CA VAL A 59 18.86 -7.20 6.75
C VAL A 59 18.23 -6.98 8.13
N LYS A 60 18.65 -7.76 9.12
CA LYS A 60 18.04 -7.74 10.47
C LYS A 60 18.20 -6.39 11.18
N GLU A 61 19.32 -5.74 10.95
CA GLU A 61 19.69 -4.46 11.57
C GLU A 61 18.77 -3.31 11.15
N ALA A 62 18.07 -3.44 10.03
CA ALA A 62 17.11 -2.45 9.53
C ALA A 62 15.99 -2.10 10.51
N VAL A 63 15.70 -2.96 11.51
CA VAL A 63 14.72 -2.65 12.57
C VAL A 63 15.09 -1.44 13.44
N LYS A 64 16.34 -0.97 13.35
CA LYS A 64 16.81 0.24 14.02
C LYS A 64 16.63 1.50 13.18
N LEU A 65 16.29 1.36 11.90
CA LEU A 65 16.15 2.44 10.93
C LEU A 65 14.69 2.87 10.78
N LYS A 66 14.47 4.04 10.22
CA LYS A 66 13.18 4.42 9.66
C LYS A 66 12.93 3.65 8.35
N ILE A 67 11.66 3.53 7.94
CA ILE A 67 11.32 2.89 6.66
C ILE A 67 12.01 3.60 5.49
N SER A 68 12.08 4.94 5.55
CA SER A 68 12.75 5.79 4.57
C SER A 68 14.28 5.62 4.48
N GLU A 69 14.89 4.89 5.42
CA GLU A 69 16.35 4.66 5.47
C GLU A 69 16.73 3.21 5.11
N VAL A 70 15.75 2.33 4.92
CA VAL A 70 15.98 0.91 4.65
C VAL A 70 16.45 0.70 3.22
N LYS A 71 17.67 0.19 3.06
CA LYS A 71 18.25 -0.13 1.75
C LYS A 71 17.69 -1.44 1.20
N LEU A 72 17.49 -1.45 -0.11
CA LEU A 72 17.16 -2.66 -0.85
C LEU A 72 18.40 -3.53 -1.05
N PRO A 73 18.30 -4.87 -1.00
CA PRO A 73 19.39 -5.77 -1.33
C PRO A 73 19.64 -5.81 -2.86
N ASP A 74 20.76 -6.34 -3.26
CA ASP A 74 21.05 -6.56 -4.68
C ASP A 74 20.29 -7.77 -5.25
N ASN A 75 19.97 -7.71 -6.54
CA ASN A 75 19.51 -8.83 -7.37
C ASN A 75 18.17 -9.51 -6.98
N TRP A 76 17.41 -8.99 -5.99
CA TRP A 76 16.15 -9.57 -5.56
C TRP A 76 15.04 -9.45 -6.64
N GLN A 77 15.12 -8.44 -7.50
CA GLN A 77 14.12 -8.12 -8.51
C GLN A 77 13.92 -9.28 -9.51
N LYS A 78 15.01 -9.89 -9.99
CA LYS A 78 14.93 -10.99 -10.96
C LYS A 78 14.23 -12.22 -10.38
N GLU A 79 14.47 -12.49 -9.10
CA GLU A 79 13.81 -13.62 -8.41
C GLU A 79 12.32 -13.35 -8.23
N HIS A 80 11.95 -12.16 -7.74
CA HIS A 80 10.56 -11.78 -7.56
C HIS A 80 9.78 -11.78 -8.89
N TYR A 81 10.39 -11.25 -9.95
CA TYR A 81 9.79 -11.29 -11.28
C TYR A 81 9.49 -12.72 -11.74
N LYS A 82 10.45 -13.66 -11.59
CA LYS A 82 10.24 -15.07 -11.95
C LYS A 82 9.12 -15.72 -11.13
N ILE A 83 9.08 -15.46 -9.82
CA ILE A 83 8.03 -15.98 -8.94
C ILE A 83 6.66 -15.46 -9.37
N LEU A 84 6.53 -14.16 -9.64
CA LEU A 84 5.29 -13.53 -10.08
C LEU A 84 4.87 -14.02 -11.48
N GLN A 85 5.82 -14.18 -12.40
CA GLN A 85 5.56 -14.76 -13.71
C GLN A 85 5.06 -16.21 -13.60
N PHE A 86 5.63 -17.01 -12.71
CA PHE A 86 5.15 -18.36 -12.44
C PHE A 86 3.76 -18.35 -11.81
N ALA A 87 3.48 -17.44 -10.87
CA ALA A 87 2.20 -17.34 -10.19
C ALA A 87 1.08 -16.89 -11.13
N TYR A 88 1.30 -15.87 -11.97
CA TYR A 88 0.27 -15.19 -12.72
C TYR A 88 0.36 -15.34 -14.25
N GLY A 89 1.40 -15.97 -14.77
CA GLY A 89 1.65 -16.05 -16.22
C GLY A 89 0.57 -16.77 -17.04
N LYS A 90 -0.38 -17.49 -16.40
CA LYS A 90 -1.55 -18.09 -17.02
C LYS A 90 -2.85 -17.31 -16.82
N ALA A 91 -2.80 -16.19 -16.12
CA ALA A 91 -3.96 -15.34 -15.89
C ALA A 91 -4.37 -14.62 -17.18
N PRO A 92 -5.68 -14.39 -17.40
CA PRO A 92 -6.20 -13.88 -18.67
C PRO A 92 -5.64 -12.50 -19.05
N TYR A 93 -5.29 -11.68 -18.10
CA TYR A 93 -4.79 -10.33 -18.31
C TYR A 93 -3.33 -10.18 -17.84
N PHE A 94 -2.55 -11.26 -17.84
CA PHE A 94 -1.16 -11.22 -17.38
C PHE A 94 -0.31 -10.16 -18.12
N ASN A 95 -0.58 -9.90 -19.40
CA ASN A 95 0.21 -8.94 -20.16
C ASN A 95 0.18 -7.52 -19.56
N GLN A 96 -0.96 -7.04 -19.04
CA GLN A 96 -1.04 -5.74 -18.37
C GLN A 96 -0.27 -5.71 -17.03
N LEU A 97 -0.27 -6.84 -16.29
CA LEU A 97 0.57 -6.97 -15.10
C LEU A 97 2.06 -7.03 -15.46
N LYS A 98 2.40 -7.76 -16.54
CA LYS A 98 3.79 -7.91 -17.00
C LYS A 98 4.43 -6.56 -17.32
N GLU A 99 3.72 -5.65 -18.01
CA GLU A 99 4.21 -4.30 -18.32
C GLU A 99 4.57 -3.52 -17.04
N LEU A 100 3.71 -3.56 -16.02
CA LEU A 100 3.99 -2.95 -14.72
C LEU A 100 5.19 -3.61 -14.02
N MET A 101 5.29 -4.94 -14.05
CA MET A 101 6.41 -5.66 -13.45
C MET A 101 7.74 -5.35 -14.14
N GLU A 102 7.75 -5.22 -15.47
CA GLU A 102 8.95 -4.85 -16.22
C GLU A 102 9.42 -3.43 -15.86
N ASP A 103 8.49 -2.49 -15.72
CA ASP A 103 8.80 -1.14 -15.24
C ASP A 103 9.40 -1.18 -13.82
N PHE A 104 8.76 -1.88 -12.87
CA PHE A 104 9.16 -1.89 -11.46
C PHE A 104 10.48 -2.61 -11.20
N TYR A 105 10.71 -3.73 -11.87
CA TYR A 105 11.84 -4.60 -11.53
C TYR A 105 13.05 -4.44 -12.45
N PHE A 106 12.91 -3.83 -13.64
CA PHE A 106 14.00 -3.75 -14.62
C PHE A 106 14.22 -2.36 -15.22
N ASN A 107 13.17 -1.59 -15.44
CA ASN A 107 13.28 -0.30 -16.13
C ASN A 107 13.48 0.87 -15.16
N SER A 108 13.25 0.64 -13.86
CA SER A 108 13.44 1.62 -12.79
C SER A 108 14.49 1.13 -11.80
N SER A 109 15.19 2.06 -11.16
CA SER A 109 16.24 1.75 -10.17
C SER A 109 15.95 2.48 -8.87
N PHE A 110 16.07 1.77 -7.76
CA PHE A 110 15.80 2.28 -6.41
C PHE A 110 16.88 1.80 -5.45
N GLU A 111 17.33 2.67 -4.56
CA GLU A 111 18.24 2.30 -3.48
C GLU A 111 17.49 1.97 -2.19
N LEU A 112 16.35 2.63 -1.95
CA LEU A 112 15.59 2.53 -0.71
C LEU A 112 14.27 1.77 -0.91
N LEU A 113 13.89 1.02 0.13
CA LEU A 113 12.62 0.28 0.17
C LEU A 113 11.41 1.20 0.00
N SER A 114 11.42 2.35 0.67
CA SER A 114 10.34 3.35 0.57
C SER A 114 10.20 3.92 -0.84
N GLU A 115 11.29 4.20 -1.54
CA GLU A 115 11.28 4.69 -2.91
C GLU A 115 10.61 3.70 -3.85
N PHE A 116 11.00 2.43 -3.77
CA PHE A 116 10.37 1.37 -4.55
C PHE A 116 8.87 1.25 -4.25
N ASN A 117 8.51 1.20 -2.96
CA ASN A 117 7.11 1.05 -2.56
C ASN A 117 6.26 2.25 -3.00
N GLN A 118 6.73 3.48 -2.76
CA GLN A 118 6.01 4.70 -3.14
C GLN A 118 5.82 4.79 -4.66
N TYR A 119 6.87 4.50 -5.42
CA TYR A 119 6.81 4.48 -6.88
C TYR A 119 5.78 3.47 -7.40
N THR A 120 5.87 2.22 -6.93
CA THR A 120 4.95 1.16 -7.38
C THR A 120 3.51 1.43 -7.00
N ILE A 121 3.26 1.96 -5.80
CA ILE A 121 1.92 2.38 -5.37
C ILE A 121 1.37 3.49 -6.26
N GLN A 122 2.16 4.52 -6.56
CA GLN A 122 1.72 5.62 -7.42
C GLN A 122 1.45 5.15 -8.86
N LYS A 123 2.30 4.30 -9.42
CA LYS A 123 2.12 3.72 -10.76
C LYS A 123 0.87 2.84 -10.84
N ILE A 124 0.66 1.96 -9.86
CA ILE A 124 -0.55 1.13 -9.80
C ILE A 124 -1.79 2.01 -9.63
N SER A 125 -1.74 3.04 -8.76
CA SER A 125 -2.84 3.98 -8.59
C SER A 125 -3.21 4.66 -9.91
N SER A 126 -2.22 5.15 -10.65
CA SER A 126 -2.43 5.72 -11.98
C SER A 126 -3.00 4.70 -12.96
N PHE A 127 -2.48 3.47 -12.98
CA PHE A 127 -2.95 2.39 -13.85
C PHE A 127 -4.42 2.06 -13.62
N ILE A 128 -4.89 2.02 -12.37
CA ILE A 128 -6.29 1.77 -12.02
C ILE A 128 -7.15 3.04 -12.03
N GLY A 129 -6.56 4.21 -12.35
CA GLY A 129 -7.27 5.48 -12.54
C GLY A 129 -7.68 6.17 -11.25
N ILE A 130 -6.87 6.08 -10.20
CA ILE A 130 -6.96 6.89 -8.97
C ILE A 130 -6.30 8.25 -9.24
N SER A 131 -6.99 9.33 -8.84
CA SER A 131 -6.54 10.72 -9.02
C SER A 131 -6.12 11.41 -7.73
N THR A 132 -6.08 10.67 -6.61
CA THR A 132 -5.65 11.18 -5.29
C THR A 132 -4.25 11.76 -5.37
N LYS A 133 -4.03 12.91 -4.74
CA LYS A 133 -2.70 13.53 -4.65
C LYS A 133 -1.83 12.78 -3.65
N PHE A 134 -0.58 12.55 -4.02
CA PHE A 134 0.40 11.95 -3.11
C PHE A 134 1.28 13.02 -2.49
N ASP A 135 1.58 12.85 -1.20
CA ASP A 135 2.51 13.65 -0.43
C ASP A 135 3.39 12.74 0.44
N ASN A 136 4.39 13.31 1.11
CA ASN A 136 5.34 12.57 1.94
C ASN A 136 5.56 13.29 3.27
N SER A 137 5.49 12.55 4.38
CA SER A 137 5.72 13.08 5.71
C SER A 137 7.12 13.69 5.91
N ALA A 138 8.09 13.30 5.09
CA ALA A 138 9.43 13.88 5.06
C ALA A 138 9.44 15.38 4.69
N ASN A 139 8.38 15.88 4.05
CA ASN A 139 8.23 17.29 3.68
C ASN A 139 7.84 18.19 4.90
N TYR A 140 7.58 17.57 6.07
CA TYR A 140 7.02 18.24 7.25
C TYR A 140 7.92 18.07 8.47
N CYS A 141 7.96 19.09 9.33
CA CYS A 141 8.74 19.07 10.58
C CYS A 141 7.90 18.50 11.73
N LEU A 142 7.83 17.17 11.85
CA LEU A 142 6.98 16.48 12.81
C LEU A 142 7.66 16.32 14.16
N GLN A 143 7.02 16.83 15.24
CA GLN A 143 7.52 16.79 16.62
C GLN A 143 6.55 16.07 17.57
N GLY A 144 7.05 15.63 18.71
CA GLY A 144 6.25 15.05 19.79
C GLY A 144 6.12 13.51 19.72
N SER A 145 5.12 13.00 20.43
CA SER A 145 4.78 11.58 20.50
C SER A 145 4.23 11.05 19.16
N LYS A 146 3.96 9.75 19.07
CA LYS A 146 3.37 9.14 17.86
C LYS A 146 2.07 9.81 17.43
N LEU A 147 1.18 10.12 18.40
CA LEU A 147 -0.10 10.75 18.13
C LEU A 147 0.09 12.24 17.81
N ASP A 148 0.93 12.97 18.55
CA ASP A 148 1.20 14.39 18.30
C ASP A 148 1.76 14.61 16.90
N ARG A 149 2.67 13.74 16.45
CA ARG A 149 3.22 13.78 15.09
C ARG A 149 2.16 13.59 14.02
N LEU A 150 1.22 12.65 14.23
CA LEU A 150 0.11 12.43 13.31
C LEU A 150 -0.81 13.64 13.26
N ILE A 151 -1.18 14.19 14.42
CA ILE A 151 -2.05 15.38 14.50
C ILE A 151 -1.35 16.59 13.85
N SER A 152 -0.06 16.84 14.15
CA SER A 152 0.71 17.91 13.52
C SER A 152 0.70 17.77 11.99
N LEU A 153 0.97 16.57 11.46
CA LEU A 153 0.95 16.32 10.03
C LEU A 153 -0.43 16.59 9.41
N LEU A 154 -1.50 16.16 10.07
CA LEU A 154 -2.87 16.41 9.58
C LEU A 154 -3.23 17.89 9.57
N VAL A 155 -2.77 18.66 10.57
CA VAL A 155 -2.95 20.12 10.62
C VAL A 155 -2.17 20.80 9.49
N ASP A 156 -0.91 20.43 9.28
CA ASP A 156 -0.06 20.98 8.21
C ASP A 156 -0.64 20.67 6.82
N LEU A 157 -1.22 19.48 6.65
CA LEU A 157 -1.96 19.06 5.46
C LEU A 157 -3.34 19.72 5.32
N LYS A 158 -3.77 20.54 6.30
CA LYS A 158 -5.10 21.17 6.34
C LYS A 158 -6.26 20.17 6.24
N ALA A 159 -6.09 19.04 6.90
CA ALA A 159 -7.12 18.00 6.93
C ALA A 159 -8.38 18.49 7.67
N THR A 160 -9.55 18.21 7.09
CA THR A 160 -10.86 18.34 7.77
C THR A 160 -11.45 16.98 8.10
N GLU A 161 -10.92 15.92 7.46
CA GLU A 161 -11.26 14.53 7.74
C GLU A 161 -10.00 13.67 7.60
N TYR A 162 -9.72 12.84 8.62
CA TYR A 162 -8.68 11.82 8.59
C TYR A 162 -9.34 10.46 8.43
N ILE A 163 -9.00 9.78 7.32
CA ILE A 163 -9.51 8.43 7.03
C ILE A 163 -8.40 7.43 7.32
N SER A 164 -8.67 6.45 8.17
CA SER A 164 -7.72 5.42 8.58
C SER A 164 -8.24 4.02 8.35
N GLY A 165 -7.35 3.04 8.35
CA GLY A 165 -7.72 1.62 8.32
C GLY A 165 -8.39 1.18 9.63
N PRO A 166 -9.20 0.10 9.62
CA PRO A 166 -9.94 -0.34 10.81
C PRO A 166 -9.07 -0.74 11.99
N THR A 167 -7.85 -1.25 11.76
CA THR A 167 -6.90 -1.61 12.81
C THR A 167 -6.39 -0.40 13.61
N ALA A 168 -6.53 0.81 13.06
CA ALA A 168 -6.16 2.02 13.80
C ALA A 168 -7.08 2.31 14.97
N LYS A 169 -8.29 1.71 15.01
CA LYS A 169 -9.18 1.80 16.16
C LYS A 169 -8.51 1.34 17.45
N ASP A 170 -7.64 0.34 17.39
CA ASP A 170 -7.00 -0.25 18.56
C ASP A 170 -6.10 0.75 19.33
N TYR A 171 -5.57 1.76 18.66
CA TYR A 171 -4.68 2.76 19.29
C TYR A 171 -5.21 4.20 19.20
N LEU A 172 -6.24 4.46 18.39
CA LEU A 172 -6.87 5.79 18.30
C LEU A 172 -8.12 5.90 19.17
N SER A 173 -8.76 4.77 19.55
CA SER A 173 -9.92 4.77 20.46
C SER A 173 -9.58 5.48 21.77
N GLY A 174 -10.47 6.41 22.18
CA GLY A 174 -10.28 7.26 23.35
C GLY A 174 -9.48 8.54 23.11
N ASN A 175 -9.02 8.75 21.88
CA ASN A 175 -8.31 9.98 21.49
C ASN A 175 -9.10 10.81 20.45
N GLU A 176 -10.36 10.45 20.18
CA GLU A 176 -11.21 11.11 19.17
C GLU A 176 -11.35 12.60 19.43
N GLN A 177 -11.45 12.99 20.71
CA GLN A 177 -11.55 14.39 21.13
C GLN A 177 -10.37 15.24 20.67
N ILE A 178 -9.15 14.67 20.59
CA ILE A 178 -7.95 15.40 20.14
C ILE A 178 -8.09 15.81 18.66
N PHE A 179 -8.69 14.95 17.83
CA PHE A 179 -8.97 15.28 16.44
C PHE A 179 -10.09 16.34 16.33
N GLU A 180 -11.15 16.20 17.12
CA GLU A 180 -12.28 17.16 17.13
C GLU A 180 -11.82 18.55 17.55
N GLU A 181 -10.95 18.69 18.56
CA GLU A 181 -10.36 19.97 19.00
C GLU A 181 -9.54 20.65 17.89
N LYS A 182 -9.03 19.90 16.92
CA LYS A 182 -8.37 20.42 15.72
C LYS A 182 -9.30 20.60 14.51
N GLY A 183 -10.59 20.34 14.67
CA GLY A 183 -11.59 20.42 13.61
C GLY A 183 -11.43 19.30 12.57
N ILE A 184 -10.86 18.16 12.97
CA ILE A 184 -10.60 17.00 12.10
C ILE A 184 -11.57 15.89 12.47
N LYS A 185 -12.42 15.47 11.53
CA LYS A 185 -13.27 14.28 11.69
C LYS A 185 -12.42 13.02 11.51
N LEU A 186 -12.48 12.10 12.48
CA LEU A 186 -11.86 10.77 12.36
C LEU A 186 -12.84 9.78 11.77
N THR A 187 -12.46 9.12 10.67
CA THR A 187 -13.27 8.13 9.96
C THR A 187 -12.45 6.86 9.73
N TYR A 188 -13.10 5.70 9.75
CA TYR A 188 -12.44 4.41 9.48
C TYR A 188 -13.02 3.75 8.25
N MET A 189 -12.13 3.19 7.42
CA MET A 189 -12.53 2.38 6.27
C MET A 189 -13.29 1.13 6.69
N ASN A 190 -14.25 0.76 5.87
CA ASN A 190 -14.90 -0.54 5.91
C ASN A 190 -14.51 -1.30 4.63
N TYR A 191 -13.81 -2.41 4.77
CA TYR A 191 -13.35 -3.24 3.67
C TYR A 191 -14.31 -4.41 3.35
N GLY A 192 -15.53 -4.39 3.90
CA GLY A 192 -16.56 -5.37 3.58
C GLY A 192 -17.23 -5.10 2.23
N GLY A 193 -17.69 -6.16 1.56
CA GLY A 193 -18.52 -6.04 0.37
C GLY A 193 -17.78 -5.98 -0.98
N TYR A 194 -16.47 -6.13 -1.03
CA TYR A 194 -15.74 -6.23 -2.30
C TYR A 194 -16.24 -7.39 -3.14
N LEU A 195 -16.46 -7.14 -4.43
CA LEU A 195 -16.81 -8.20 -5.38
C LEU A 195 -15.66 -9.21 -5.50
N SER A 196 -16.03 -10.49 -5.50
CA SER A 196 -15.12 -11.55 -5.87
C SER A 196 -14.89 -11.56 -7.39
N TYR A 197 -13.82 -12.21 -7.81
CA TYR A 197 -13.49 -12.46 -9.21
C TYR A 197 -12.84 -13.84 -9.32
N ARG A 198 -12.74 -14.35 -10.53
CA ARG A 198 -12.10 -15.66 -10.76
C ARG A 198 -10.59 -15.50 -10.56
N GLN A 199 -10.05 -16.19 -9.55
CA GLN A 199 -8.61 -16.36 -9.31
C GLN A 199 -8.12 -17.65 -10.00
N LEU A 200 -6.80 -17.82 -10.09
CA LEU A 200 -6.19 -19.04 -10.65
C LEU A 200 -6.31 -20.26 -9.74
N SER A 201 -6.73 -20.08 -8.51
CA SER A 201 -6.91 -21.12 -7.50
C SER A 201 -8.13 -20.84 -6.62
N GLU A 202 -8.60 -21.86 -5.92
CA GLU A 202 -9.69 -21.82 -4.96
C GLU A 202 -9.19 -22.24 -3.56
N PRO A 203 -9.82 -21.79 -2.47
CA PRO A 203 -10.93 -20.82 -2.40
C PRO A 203 -10.49 -19.39 -2.69
N PHE A 204 -11.46 -18.51 -3.03
CA PHE A 204 -11.19 -17.10 -3.28
C PHE A 204 -10.58 -16.40 -2.06
N GLU A 205 -9.54 -15.58 -2.29
CA GLU A 205 -8.86 -14.82 -1.23
C GLU A 205 -8.73 -13.34 -1.58
N HIS A 206 -9.34 -12.47 -0.78
CA HIS A 206 -9.26 -11.01 -0.97
C HIS A 206 -7.92 -10.41 -0.53
N ALA A 207 -7.30 -10.99 0.52
CA ALA A 207 -6.16 -10.40 1.22
C ALA A 207 -4.81 -10.80 0.59
N VAL A 208 -4.72 -10.72 -0.74
CA VAL A 208 -3.50 -10.91 -1.52
C VAL A 208 -3.11 -9.61 -2.23
N SER A 209 -1.90 -9.55 -2.75
CA SER A 209 -1.43 -8.41 -3.53
C SER A 209 -2.42 -8.03 -4.64
N VAL A 210 -2.56 -6.74 -4.91
CA VAL A 210 -3.35 -6.21 -6.03
C VAL A 210 -2.91 -6.77 -7.40
N PHE A 211 -1.72 -7.32 -7.49
CA PHE A 211 -1.23 -8.00 -8.69
C PHE A 211 -2.13 -9.18 -9.09
N ASP A 212 -2.72 -9.87 -8.11
CA ASP A 212 -3.71 -10.92 -8.39
C ASP A 212 -4.94 -10.34 -9.13
N LEU A 213 -5.48 -9.24 -8.65
CA LEU A 213 -6.61 -8.56 -9.31
C LEU A 213 -6.22 -8.07 -10.71
N ILE A 214 -5.06 -7.41 -10.84
CA ILE A 214 -4.57 -6.89 -12.12
C ILE A 214 -4.35 -8.02 -13.14
N ALA A 215 -3.86 -9.17 -12.72
CA ALA A 215 -3.65 -10.32 -13.62
C ALA A 215 -4.96 -10.97 -14.08
N ASN A 216 -6.01 -10.92 -13.28
CA ASN A 216 -7.25 -11.68 -13.52
C ASN A 216 -8.40 -10.84 -14.08
N ILE A 217 -8.35 -9.51 -14.00
CA ILE A 217 -9.42 -8.59 -14.39
C ILE A 217 -8.89 -7.56 -15.40
N GLU A 218 -9.67 -7.29 -16.43
CA GLU A 218 -9.36 -6.24 -17.42
C GLU A 218 -9.26 -4.86 -16.73
N GLN A 219 -8.31 -4.04 -17.15
CA GLN A 219 -8.03 -2.74 -16.53
C GLN A 219 -9.27 -1.86 -16.34
N SER A 220 -10.14 -1.81 -17.35
CA SER A 220 -11.39 -1.03 -17.32
C SER A 220 -12.37 -1.46 -16.23
N GLU A 221 -12.30 -2.72 -15.78
CA GLU A 221 -13.20 -3.33 -14.81
C GLU A 221 -12.64 -3.39 -13.38
N ILE A 222 -11.33 -3.15 -13.20
CA ILE A 222 -10.64 -3.27 -11.91
C ILE A 222 -11.34 -2.43 -10.82
N LYS A 223 -11.80 -1.24 -11.16
CA LYS A 223 -12.50 -0.32 -10.25
C LYS A 223 -13.68 -0.97 -9.53
N LYS A 224 -14.47 -1.78 -10.22
CA LYS A 224 -15.64 -2.46 -9.65
C LYS A 224 -15.31 -3.45 -8.53
N HIS A 225 -14.06 -3.90 -8.47
CA HIS A 225 -13.58 -4.86 -7.47
C HIS A 225 -12.80 -4.22 -6.31
N ILE A 226 -12.54 -2.92 -6.40
CA ILE A 226 -11.81 -2.16 -5.37
C ILE A 226 -12.75 -1.24 -4.63
N TRP A 227 -13.60 -0.49 -5.34
CA TRP A 227 -14.47 0.43 -4.63
C TRP A 227 -15.88 -0.12 -4.46
N LEU A 228 -16.39 0.17 -3.28
CA LEU A 228 -17.81 0.00 -3.00
C LEU A 228 -18.52 1.24 -3.57
N THR A 229 -19.30 1.02 -4.63
CA THR A 229 -20.19 2.05 -5.20
C THR A 229 -21.36 2.33 -4.27
#